data_201b548048083a1c36073258c8119a6d
#
_entry.id   201b548048083a1c36073258c8119a6d
#
_cell.length_a   1.000
_cell.length_b   1.000
_cell.length_c   1.000
_cell.angle_alpha   90.00
_cell.angle_beta   90.00
_cell.angle_gamma   90.00
#
_symmetry.space_group_name_H-M   'P 1'
#
loop_
_entity.id
_entity.type
_entity.pdbx_description
1 polymer ?
#
loop_
_entity_poly.entity_id
_entity_poly.type
_entity_poly.pdbx_seq_one_letter_code
_entity_poly.pdbx_strand_id
1 'polypeptide(L)'
;LPQTRIDQPATFEALVRDSREWEGLMLREDVSYEGRRTPSMLKIRPRCEAEYTVLGVDIRTMRLALDGIYADRRALASITIQHGGRRVSVGSGFRAHERIHYAKHPENILGHTVTVSYMAEAPTLKAQETSLRFPVVKHVYREGRTI
;
A
#
# COMPACT_ATOMS: atom_id res chain seq x y z
N LEU A 1 0.23 25.40 -13.30
CA LEU A 1 0.49 24.85 -11.97
C LEU A 1 1.55 25.69 -11.28
N PRO A 2 1.38 26.12 -10.03
CA PRO A 2 2.37 26.86 -9.30
C PRO A 2 3.64 26.03 -9.11
N GLN A 3 4.80 26.65 -9.23
CA GLN A 3 6.10 26.04 -9.00
C GLN A 3 6.80 26.77 -7.86
N THR A 4 7.38 26.03 -6.94
CA THR A 4 8.14 26.57 -5.82
C THR A 4 9.54 25.98 -5.86
N ARG A 5 10.55 26.82 -5.81
CA ARG A 5 11.94 26.39 -5.68
C ARG A 5 12.19 25.92 -4.26
N ILE A 6 12.86 24.79 -4.11
CA ILE A 6 13.19 24.18 -2.83
C ILE A 6 14.68 24.36 -2.60
N ASP A 7 15.03 25.31 -1.76
CA ASP A 7 16.42 25.59 -1.40
C ASP A 7 16.76 25.04 0.01
N GLN A 8 15.74 24.64 0.79
CA GLN A 8 15.91 24.14 2.15
C GLN A 8 14.97 22.95 2.41
N PRO A 9 15.41 21.96 3.21
CA PRO A 9 14.57 20.80 3.59
C PRO A 9 13.24 21.18 4.24
N ALA A 10 13.20 22.21 5.05
CA ALA A 10 11.97 22.68 5.72
C ALA A 10 10.88 23.12 4.72
N THR A 11 11.26 23.73 3.60
CA THR A 11 10.32 24.08 2.52
C THR A 11 9.70 22.82 1.89
N PHE A 12 10.50 21.78 1.67
CA PHE A 12 10.03 20.51 1.15
C PHE A 12 9.05 19.83 2.12
N GLU A 13 9.39 19.76 3.40
CA GLU A 13 8.53 19.16 4.43
C GLU A 13 7.19 19.90 4.57
N ALA A 14 7.19 21.21 4.49
CA ALA A 14 5.98 22.02 4.50
C ALA A 14 5.09 21.69 3.30
N LEU A 15 5.66 21.66 2.08
CA LEU A 15 4.92 21.31 0.85
C LEU A 15 4.35 19.89 0.90
N VAL A 16 5.10 18.91 1.42
CA VAL A 16 4.63 17.53 1.59
C VAL A 16 3.46 17.48 2.57
N ARG A 17 3.54 18.20 3.68
CA ARG A 17 2.45 18.29 4.67
C ARG A 17 1.18 18.90 4.05
N ASP A 18 1.33 20.01 3.35
CA ASP A 18 0.22 20.76 2.77
C ASP A 18 -0.41 20.00 1.57
N SER A 19 0.37 19.12 0.93
CA SER A 19 -0.09 18.30 -0.21
C SER A 19 -1.04 17.16 0.16
N ARG A 20 -1.34 16.96 1.44
CA ARG A 20 -2.27 15.89 1.90
C ARG A 20 -3.67 16.03 1.31
N GLU A 21 -4.10 17.24 1.05
CA GLU A 21 -5.39 17.56 0.40
C GLU A 21 -5.30 17.59 -1.14
N TRP A 22 -4.10 17.43 -1.70
CA TRP A 22 -3.85 17.42 -3.14
C TRP A 22 -3.67 16.00 -3.68
N GLU A 23 -3.64 15.86 -4.99
CA GLU A 23 -3.29 14.57 -5.63
C GLU A 23 -1.82 14.16 -5.36
N GLY A 24 -1.00 15.07 -4.88
CA GLY A 24 0.41 14.92 -4.56
C GLY A 24 1.26 16.03 -5.17
N LEU A 25 2.57 15.88 -5.03
CA LEU A 25 3.58 16.80 -5.53
C LEU A 25 4.38 16.18 -6.68
N MET A 26 4.86 17.01 -7.59
CA MET A 26 5.89 16.65 -8.55
C MET A 26 7.19 17.35 -8.14
N LEU A 27 8.16 16.59 -7.66
CA LEU A 27 9.53 17.10 -7.44
C LEU A 27 10.32 16.95 -8.73
N ARG A 28 10.94 18.02 -9.19
CA ARG A 28 11.73 18.06 -10.42
C ARG A 28 13.08 18.71 -10.16
N GLU A 29 14.13 18.13 -10.68
CA GLU A 29 15.42 18.80 -10.80
C GLU A 29 15.33 19.94 -11.82
N ASP A 30 16.15 20.97 -11.64
CA ASP A 30 16.26 22.11 -12.56
C ASP A 30 17.14 21.74 -13.77
N VAL A 31 16.64 20.80 -14.57
CA VAL A 31 17.29 20.31 -15.80
C VAL A 31 16.31 20.37 -16.97
N SER A 32 16.83 20.28 -18.18
CA SER A 32 16.02 20.25 -19.40
C SER A 32 14.98 19.12 -19.36
N TYR A 33 13.79 19.39 -19.92
CA TYR A 33 12.73 18.40 -19.99
C TYR A 33 13.12 17.21 -20.88
N GLU A 34 12.93 16.02 -20.34
CA GLU A 34 13.05 14.77 -21.08
C GLU A 34 11.67 14.11 -21.23
N GLY A 35 11.26 13.80 -22.46
CA GLY A 35 9.98 13.14 -22.79
C GLY A 35 9.93 11.65 -22.44
N ARG A 36 10.66 11.21 -21.41
CA ARG A 36 10.74 9.81 -20.94
C ARG A 36 10.70 9.74 -19.42
N ARG A 37 10.57 8.53 -18.87
CA ARG A 37 10.77 8.33 -17.43
C ARG A 37 12.21 8.64 -17.05
N THR A 38 12.39 9.55 -16.09
CA THR A 38 13.68 10.01 -15.59
C THR A 38 13.65 10.10 -14.08
N PRO A 39 14.77 9.84 -13.38
CA PRO A 39 14.88 10.09 -11.95
C PRO A 39 14.82 11.57 -11.59
N SER A 40 15.06 12.47 -12.56
CA SER A 40 14.97 13.93 -12.39
C SER A 40 13.54 14.44 -12.15
N MET A 41 12.53 13.56 -12.23
CA MET A 41 11.13 13.90 -11.97
C MET A 41 10.48 12.82 -11.10
N LEU A 42 10.15 13.16 -9.87
CA LEU A 42 9.57 12.26 -8.88
C LEU A 42 8.16 12.70 -8.50
N LYS A 43 7.22 11.78 -8.52
CA LYS A 43 5.88 12.00 -7.99
C LYS A 43 5.83 11.60 -6.52
N ILE A 44 5.54 12.56 -5.66
CA ILE A 44 5.39 12.38 -4.22
C ILE A 44 3.91 12.38 -3.89
N ARG A 45 3.44 11.30 -3.28
CA ARG A 45 2.06 11.18 -2.79
C ARG A 45 2.06 10.87 -1.31
N PRO A 46 1.34 11.64 -0.49
CA PRO A 46 1.13 11.30 0.91
C PRO A 46 0.52 9.91 1.02
N ARG A 47 0.98 9.14 2.00
CA ARG A 47 0.41 7.85 2.34
C ARG A 47 -0.09 7.91 3.78
N CYS A 48 -1.25 7.30 3.98
CA CYS A 48 -1.80 7.03 5.30
C CYS A 48 -1.43 5.61 5.72
N GLU A 49 -1.34 5.37 7.01
CA GLU A 49 -1.17 4.04 7.59
C GLU A 49 -2.18 3.84 8.69
N ALA A 50 -2.75 2.65 8.75
CA ALA A 50 -3.63 2.25 9.82
C ALA A 50 -3.49 0.76 10.10
N GLU A 51 -3.85 0.36 11.33
CA GLU A 51 -3.82 -1.04 11.75
C GLU A 51 -5.21 -1.66 11.62
N TYR A 52 -5.24 -2.92 11.19
CA TYR A 52 -6.46 -3.67 10.96
C TYR A 52 -6.28 -5.11 11.41
N THR A 53 -7.37 -5.73 11.84
CA THR A 53 -7.42 -7.19 12.05
C THR A 53 -7.73 -7.89 10.72
N VAL A 54 -7.00 -8.96 10.43
CA VAL A 54 -7.27 -9.82 9.26
C VAL A 54 -8.51 -10.68 9.52
N LEU A 55 -9.56 -10.45 8.77
CA LEU A 55 -10.84 -11.14 8.90
C LEU A 55 -10.98 -12.36 7.99
N GLY A 56 -10.16 -12.46 6.97
CA GLY A 56 -10.20 -13.55 6.00
C GLY A 56 -8.95 -13.59 5.13
N VAL A 57 -8.76 -14.73 4.49
CA VAL A 57 -7.66 -14.99 3.55
C VAL A 57 -8.22 -15.56 2.25
N ASP A 58 -7.69 -15.13 1.11
CA ASP A 58 -7.96 -15.70 -0.20
C ASP A 58 -6.70 -16.43 -0.69
N ILE A 59 -6.81 -17.73 -0.88
CA ILE A 59 -5.70 -18.59 -1.26
C ILE A 59 -5.99 -19.17 -2.65
N ARG A 60 -5.08 -18.92 -3.60
CA ARG A 60 -5.22 -19.34 -4.99
C ARG A 60 -3.92 -19.92 -5.53
N THR A 61 -3.99 -20.57 -6.67
CA THR A 61 -2.81 -20.89 -7.48
C THR A 61 -2.34 -19.62 -8.17
N MET A 62 -1.09 -19.26 -7.94
CA MET A 62 -0.45 -18.06 -8.50
C MET A 62 0.91 -18.41 -9.08
N ARG A 63 1.26 -17.78 -10.20
CA ARG A 63 2.60 -17.89 -10.76
C ARG A 63 3.56 -16.99 -9.99
N LEU A 64 4.45 -17.57 -9.23
CA LEU A 64 5.39 -16.86 -8.36
C LEU A 64 6.83 -17.27 -8.67
N ALA A 65 7.73 -16.27 -8.61
CA ALA A 65 9.16 -16.51 -8.63
C ALA A 65 9.65 -16.79 -7.19
N LEU A 66 10.30 -17.93 -7.00
CA LEU A 66 11.03 -18.26 -5.79
C LEU A 66 12.41 -18.70 -6.20
N ASP A 67 13.44 -18.05 -5.65
CA ASP A 67 14.85 -18.29 -6.01
C ASP A 67 15.11 -18.22 -7.53
N GLY A 68 14.45 -17.29 -8.21
CA GLY A 68 14.56 -17.10 -9.66
C GLY A 68 13.74 -18.07 -10.52
N ILE A 69 13.10 -19.07 -9.91
CA ILE A 69 12.29 -20.07 -10.64
C ILE A 69 10.81 -19.70 -10.58
N TYR A 70 10.21 -19.47 -11.74
CA TYR A 70 8.78 -19.24 -11.90
C TYR A 70 8.02 -20.57 -11.94
N ALA A 71 7.08 -20.73 -11.01
CA ALA A 71 6.19 -21.89 -10.98
C ALA A 71 4.81 -21.52 -10.47
N ASP A 72 3.80 -22.29 -10.83
CA ASP A 72 2.47 -22.20 -10.26
C ASP A 72 2.47 -22.81 -8.85
N ARG A 73 2.08 -22.00 -7.88
CA ARG A 73 2.12 -22.36 -6.46
C ARG A 73 0.83 -21.95 -5.77
N ARG A 74 0.35 -22.78 -4.85
CA ARG A 74 -0.73 -22.39 -3.95
C ARG A 74 -0.21 -21.32 -3.00
N ALA A 75 -0.82 -20.14 -3.02
CA ALA A 75 -0.31 -18.96 -2.35
C ALA A 75 -1.44 -18.03 -1.87
N LEU A 76 -1.15 -17.21 -0.87
CA LEU A 76 -2.03 -16.14 -0.41
C LEU A 76 -2.15 -15.07 -1.52
N ALA A 77 -3.34 -14.92 -2.07
CA ALA A 77 -3.65 -13.87 -3.05
C ALA A 77 -3.91 -12.53 -2.37
N SER A 78 -4.78 -12.55 -1.34
CA SER A 78 -5.12 -11.36 -0.56
C SER A 78 -5.63 -11.69 0.83
N ILE A 79 -5.62 -10.70 1.70
CA ILE A 79 -6.31 -10.70 2.98
C ILE A 79 -7.55 -9.82 2.90
N THR A 80 -8.51 -10.07 3.78
CA THR A 80 -9.69 -9.24 3.97
C THR A 80 -9.59 -8.51 5.30
N ILE A 81 -9.76 -7.20 5.26
CA ILE A 81 -9.85 -6.31 6.43
C ILE A 81 -11.17 -5.55 6.41
N GLN A 82 -11.51 -4.88 7.51
CA GLN A 82 -12.68 -4.00 7.58
C GLN A 82 -12.23 -2.54 7.71
N HIS A 83 -12.74 -1.69 6.81
CA HIS A 83 -12.51 -0.25 6.84
C HIS A 83 -13.83 0.49 6.55
N GLY A 84 -14.19 1.47 7.41
CA GLY A 84 -15.39 2.28 7.23
C GLY A 84 -16.68 1.45 7.06
N GLY A 85 -16.84 0.35 7.84
CA GLY A 85 -18.00 -0.54 7.75
C GLY A 85 -17.94 -1.55 6.59
N ARG A 86 -16.92 -1.50 5.73
CA ARG A 86 -16.79 -2.33 4.53
C ARG A 86 -15.64 -3.31 4.61
N ARG A 87 -15.80 -4.46 3.97
CA ARG A 87 -14.70 -5.42 3.74
C ARG A 87 -13.86 -4.96 2.55
N VAL A 88 -12.54 -4.84 2.76
CA VAL A 88 -11.55 -4.44 1.76
C VAL A 88 -10.56 -5.58 1.58
N SER A 89 -10.30 -5.93 0.32
CA SER A 89 -9.29 -6.92 -0.05
C SER A 89 -7.94 -6.24 -0.27
N VAL A 90 -6.89 -6.76 0.38
CA VAL A 90 -5.52 -6.24 0.26
C VAL A 90 -4.61 -7.36 -0.21
N GLY A 91 -4.15 -7.28 -1.46
CA GLY A 91 -3.29 -8.29 -2.08
C GLY A 91 -1.82 -7.89 -2.22
N SER A 92 -1.49 -6.62 -2.00
CA SER A 92 -0.12 -6.11 -2.14
C SER A 92 0.63 -6.08 -0.81
N GLY A 93 1.96 -6.19 -0.87
CA GLY A 93 2.86 -6.08 0.29
C GLY A 93 3.46 -7.41 0.74
N PHE A 94 3.02 -8.53 0.22
CA PHE A 94 3.55 -9.85 0.56
C PHE A 94 4.63 -10.30 -0.43
N ARG A 95 5.73 -10.84 0.08
CA ARG A 95 6.78 -11.49 -0.71
C ARG A 95 6.34 -12.91 -1.12
N ALA A 96 6.96 -13.49 -2.14
CA ALA A 96 6.60 -14.82 -2.65
C ALA A 96 6.64 -15.92 -1.56
N HIS A 97 7.69 -15.94 -0.74
CA HIS A 97 7.82 -16.92 0.34
C HIS A 97 6.76 -16.73 1.44
N GLU A 98 6.39 -15.47 1.76
CA GLU A 98 5.34 -15.16 2.73
C GLU A 98 3.97 -15.65 2.23
N ARG A 99 3.67 -15.44 0.95
CA ARG A 99 2.43 -15.91 0.31
C ARG A 99 2.29 -17.43 0.40
N ILE A 100 3.38 -18.16 0.17
CA ILE A 100 3.42 -19.61 0.27
C ILE A 100 3.28 -20.07 1.72
N HIS A 101 3.96 -19.37 2.65
CA HIS A 101 3.88 -19.67 4.08
C HIS A 101 2.45 -19.50 4.60
N TYR A 102 1.80 -18.37 4.33
CA TYR A 102 0.43 -18.10 4.78
C TYR A 102 -0.62 -18.96 4.06
N ALA A 103 -0.32 -19.47 2.87
CA ALA A 103 -1.20 -20.44 2.22
C ALA A 103 -1.16 -21.84 2.89
N LYS A 104 -0.01 -22.21 3.48
CA LYS A 104 0.16 -23.45 4.24
C LYS A 104 -0.33 -23.31 5.68
N HIS A 105 -0.15 -22.12 6.25
CA HIS A 105 -0.41 -21.78 7.64
C HIS A 105 -1.25 -20.51 7.74
N PRO A 106 -2.54 -20.55 7.32
CA PRO A 106 -3.40 -19.36 7.36
C PRO A 106 -3.64 -18.85 8.78
N GLU A 107 -3.54 -19.73 9.79
CA GLU A 107 -3.60 -19.38 11.20
C GLU A 107 -2.56 -18.34 11.62
N ASN A 108 -1.43 -18.25 10.91
CA ASN A 108 -0.36 -17.31 11.21
C ASN A 108 -0.64 -15.88 10.73
N ILE A 109 -1.76 -15.65 10.06
CA ILE A 109 -2.17 -14.31 9.62
C ILE A 109 -3.64 -14.02 9.93
N LEU A 110 -4.51 -15.03 9.90
CA LEU A 110 -5.94 -14.87 10.20
C LEU A 110 -6.13 -14.47 11.67
N GLY A 111 -6.87 -13.39 11.90
CA GLY A 111 -7.09 -12.83 13.24
C GLY A 111 -5.92 -11.98 13.77
N HIS A 112 -4.80 -11.92 13.05
CA HIS A 112 -3.66 -11.09 13.44
C HIS A 112 -3.85 -9.63 12.99
N THR A 113 -3.15 -8.73 13.69
CA THR A 113 -3.10 -7.31 13.33
C THR A 113 -2.10 -7.09 12.19
N VAL A 114 -2.47 -6.25 11.25
CA VAL A 114 -1.62 -5.82 10.14
C VAL A 114 -1.61 -4.31 10.01
N THR A 115 -0.45 -3.72 9.69
CA THR A 115 -0.37 -2.34 9.24
C THR A 115 -0.57 -2.29 7.73
N VAL A 116 -1.55 -1.51 7.29
CA VAL A 116 -1.84 -1.25 5.87
C VAL A 116 -1.55 0.20 5.56
N SER A 117 -0.73 0.42 4.55
CA SER A 117 -0.46 1.73 3.97
C SER A 117 -1.31 1.94 2.74
N TYR A 118 -1.96 3.10 2.61
CA TYR A 118 -2.82 3.46 1.49
C TYR A 118 -2.67 4.93 1.10
N MET A 119 -3.08 5.30 -0.12
CA MET A 119 -2.88 6.68 -0.62
C MET A 119 -3.99 7.63 -0.22
N ALA A 120 -5.22 7.15 -0.19
CA ALA A 120 -6.40 7.94 0.15
C ALA A 120 -7.58 7.01 0.42
N GLU A 121 -8.59 7.54 1.07
CA GLU A 121 -9.91 6.95 1.10
C GLU A 121 -10.68 7.38 -0.13
N ALA A 122 -11.34 6.45 -0.82
CA ALA A 122 -12.16 6.73 -1.96
C ALA A 122 -13.63 6.52 -1.59
N PRO A 123 -14.51 7.52 -1.82
CA PRO A 123 -15.95 7.29 -1.72
C PRO A 123 -16.34 6.23 -2.75
N THR A 124 -17.21 5.32 -2.34
CA THR A 124 -17.81 4.36 -3.25
C THR A 124 -19.14 4.90 -3.79
N LEU A 125 -19.65 4.32 -4.89
CA LEU A 125 -20.94 4.69 -5.49
C LEU A 125 -22.14 4.54 -4.52
N LYS A 126 -21.97 3.81 -3.41
CA LYS A 126 -22.92 3.73 -2.31
C LYS A 126 -22.53 4.74 -1.24
N ALA A 127 -23.28 5.79 -1.12
CA ALA A 127 -23.01 7.09 -0.50
C ALA A 127 -22.55 7.14 0.99
N GLN A 128 -22.18 6.05 1.64
CA GLN A 128 -21.72 6.01 3.04
C GLN A 128 -20.52 5.09 3.30
N GLU A 129 -19.94 4.48 2.28
CA GLU A 129 -18.84 3.54 2.44
C GLU A 129 -17.57 4.10 1.79
N THR A 130 -16.46 4.09 2.51
CA THR A 130 -15.13 4.41 1.98
C THR A 130 -14.34 3.14 1.70
N SER A 131 -13.52 3.17 0.68
CA SER A 131 -12.56 2.11 0.35
C SER A 131 -11.15 2.68 0.29
N LEU A 132 -10.16 1.80 0.47
CA LEU A 132 -8.76 2.19 0.45
C LEU A 132 -8.22 2.20 -0.99
N ARG A 133 -7.57 3.28 -1.40
CA ARG A 133 -6.87 3.36 -2.69
C ARG A 133 -5.44 2.84 -2.56
N PHE A 134 -5.10 1.87 -3.40
CA PHE A 134 -3.77 1.23 -3.46
C PHE A 134 -3.27 0.74 -2.09
N PRO A 135 -4.06 -0.08 -1.36
CA PRO A 135 -3.66 -0.60 -0.07
C PRO A 135 -2.51 -1.59 -0.21
N VAL A 136 -1.54 -1.50 0.69
CA VAL A 136 -0.36 -2.36 0.74
C VAL A 136 -0.11 -2.78 2.19
N VAL A 137 0.01 -4.07 2.45
CA VAL A 137 0.42 -4.57 3.78
C VAL A 137 1.89 -4.23 4.01
N LYS A 138 2.18 -3.56 5.12
CA LYS A 138 3.52 -3.16 5.51
C LYS A 138 4.11 -4.09 6.56
N HIS A 139 3.28 -4.51 7.50
CA HIS A 139 3.71 -5.35 8.61
C HIS A 139 2.58 -6.30 9.03
N VAL A 140 2.96 -7.50 9.46
CA VAL A 140 2.08 -8.50 10.09
C VAL A 140 2.60 -8.74 11.49
N TYR A 141 1.79 -8.48 12.51
CA TYR A 141 2.17 -8.69 13.91
C TYR A 141 1.81 -10.11 14.33
N ARG A 142 2.83 -10.88 14.70
CA ARG A 142 2.68 -12.31 15.04
C ARG A 142 2.16 -12.58 16.44
N GLU A 143 2.27 -11.60 17.34
CA GLU A 143 1.82 -11.72 18.73
C GLU A 143 0.86 -10.59 19.07
N GLY A 144 -0.20 -10.96 19.76
CA GLY A 144 -1.34 -10.21 20.29
C GLY A 144 -1.21 -8.70 20.47
N ARG A 145 -1.07 -7.94 19.40
CA ARG A 145 -1.26 -6.50 19.43
C ARG A 145 -2.76 -6.24 19.35
N THR A 146 -3.34 -5.78 20.45
CA THR A 146 -4.72 -5.29 20.51
C THR A 146 -4.74 -3.88 19.86
N ILE A 147 -5.70 -3.67 18.99
CA ILE A 147 -5.96 -2.38 18.34
C ILE A 147 -6.86 -1.56 19.25
#